data_184fbcf5ea27ea9b840f0a780ba371a0
#
_entry.id   184fbcf5ea27ea9b840f0a780ba371a0
#
_cell.length_a   1.000
_cell.length_b   1.000
_cell.length_c   1.000
_cell.angle_alpha   90.00
_cell.angle_beta   90.00
_cell.angle_gamma   90.00
#
_symmetry.space_group_name_H-M   'P 1'
#
loop_
_entity.id
_entity.type
_entity.pdbx_description
1 polymer ?
#
loop_
_entity_poly.entity_id
_entity_poly.type
_entity_poly.pdbx_seq_one_letter_code
_entity_poly.pdbx_strand_id
1 'polypeptide(L)'
;IKKRLYSEAIKTFLKAIENYENEPDEAKAIIHNALGFSYAAQNEFKKAIKHYNSAIKSLPEYPIALNNLASAQQRLLEYDLAYATYQKVLVIDPKNKTAIKKSKELEKRNNYKPYKGIKDKGF
;
A
#
# COMPACT_ATOMS: atom_id res chain seq x y z
N ILE A 1 -16.75 3.82 18.20
CA ILE A 1 -15.87 4.95 18.53
C ILE A 1 -14.75 5.09 17.52
N LYS A 2 -14.03 4.00 17.22
CA LYS A 2 -12.97 4.04 16.22
C LYS A 2 -13.49 4.44 14.84
N LYS A 3 -14.63 3.91 14.45
CA LYS A 3 -15.24 4.23 13.17
C LYS A 3 -15.51 5.72 13.04
N ARG A 4 -15.97 6.35 14.13
CA ARG A 4 -16.21 7.79 14.14
C ARG A 4 -14.92 8.58 13.95
N LEU A 5 -13.85 8.15 14.62
CA LEU A 5 -12.55 8.82 14.50
C LEU A 5 -12.02 8.76 13.06
N TYR A 6 -12.15 7.61 12.41
CA TYR A 6 -11.71 7.49 11.04
C TYR A 6 -12.57 8.30 10.09
N SER A 7 -13.89 8.39 10.33
CA SER A 7 -14.77 9.23 9.52
C SER A 7 -14.39 10.70 9.63
N GLU A 8 -14.06 11.16 10.84
CA GLU A 8 -13.61 12.54 11.05
C GLU A 8 -12.25 12.78 10.38
N ALA A 9 -11.33 11.80 10.47
CA ALA A 9 -10.03 11.90 9.82
C ALA A 9 -10.20 12.02 8.30
N ILE A 10 -11.08 11.21 7.72
CA ILE A 10 -11.34 11.26 6.28
C ILE A 10 -11.83 12.64 5.88
N LYS A 11 -12.77 13.21 6.60
CA LYS A 11 -13.27 14.57 6.32
C LYS A 11 -12.15 15.60 6.34
N THR A 12 -11.28 15.50 7.35
CA THR A 12 -10.15 16.42 7.51
C THR A 12 -9.19 16.31 6.35
N PHE A 13 -8.82 15.09 5.97
CA PHE A 13 -7.87 14.87 4.87
C PHE A 13 -8.46 15.25 3.52
N LEU A 14 -9.75 14.99 3.29
CA LEU A 14 -10.41 15.41 2.05
C LEU A 14 -10.41 16.93 1.91
N LYS A 15 -10.58 17.63 3.03
CA LYS A 15 -10.52 19.09 3.05
C LYS A 15 -9.11 19.57 2.72
N ALA A 16 -8.10 18.89 3.25
CA ALA A 16 -6.70 19.21 2.97
C ALA A 16 -6.39 19.09 1.49
N ILE A 17 -6.97 18.11 0.80
CA ILE A 17 -6.75 17.87 -0.62
C ILE A 17 -7.27 19.02 -1.47
N GLU A 18 -8.33 19.70 -1.05
CA GLU A 18 -8.93 20.79 -1.83
C GLU A 18 -7.94 21.91 -2.15
N ASN A 19 -6.91 22.08 -1.32
CA ASN A 19 -5.98 23.20 -1.44
C ASN A 19 -4.52 22.77 -1.43
N TYR A 20 -4.23 21.55 -1.87
CA TYR A 20 -2.88 21.03 -1.71
C TYR A 20 -2.00 21.12 -2.97
N GLU A 21 -2.50 21.74 -4.05
CA GLU A 21 -1.78 21.76 -5.32
C GLU A 21 -0.37 22.36 -5.21
N ASN A 22 -0.20 23.33 -4.32
CA ASN A 22 1.09 23.97 -4.11
C ASN A 22 1.95 23.29 -3.05
N GLU A 23 1.46 22.19 -2.48
CA GLU A 23 2.22 21.46 -1.47
C GLU A 23 3.29 20.58 -2.11
N PRO A 24 4.40 20.33 -1.41
CA PRO A 24 5.42 19.41 -1.92
C PRO A 24 4.86 17.99 -2.12
N ASP A 25 5.50 17.23 -3.01
CA ASP A 25 5.06 15.86 -3.28
C ASP A 25 5.07 14.98 -2.03
N GLU A 26 6.02 15.19 -1.12
CA GLU A 26 6.05 14.45 0.15
C GLU A 26 4.79 14.71 0.97
N ALA A 27 4.35 15.97 1.04
CA ALA A 27 3.14 16.32 1.78
C ALA A 27 1.90 15.70 1.14
N LYS A 28 1.82 15.74 -0.19
CA LYS A 28 0.72 15.11 -0.92
C LYS A 28 0.67 13.60 -0.66
N ALA A 29 1.83 12.97 -0.68
CA ALA A 29 1.92 11.53 -0.44
C ALA A 29 1.47 11.17 0.97
N ILE A 30 1.87 11.96 1.96
CA ILE A 30 1.48 11.74 3.36
C ILE A 30 -0.04 11.85 3.51
N ILE A 31 -0.65 12.87 2.92
CA ILE A 31 -2.10 13.07 2.99
C ILE A 31 -2.85 11.90 2.36
N HIS A 32 -2.45 11.50 1.15
CA HIS A 32 -3.12 10.38 0.48
C HIS A 32 -2.91 9.06 1.22
N ASN A 33 -1.71 8.83 1.76
CA ASN A 33 -1.48 7.62 2.54
C ASN A 33 -2.35 7.60 3.80
N ALA A 34 -2.49 8.74 4.47
CA ALA A 34 -3.34 8.84 5.66
C ALA A 34 -4.81 8.63 5.32
N LEU A 35 -5.28 9.16 4.19
CA LEU A 35 -6.62 8.91 3.69
C LEU A 35 -6.84 7.42 3.40
N GLY A 36 -5.90 6.81 2.68
CA GLY A 36 -5.97 5.39 2.38
C GLY A 36 -6.06 4.55 3.65
N PHE A 37 -5.23 4.87 4.62
CA PHE A 37 -5.23 4.18 5.90
C PHE A 37 -6.59 4.31 6.62
N SER A 38 -7.17 5.51 6.60
CA SER A 38 -8.46 5.76 7.24
C SER A 38 -9.58 4.98 6.56
N TYR A 39 -9.57 4.92 5.23
CA TYR A 39 -10.55 4.09 4.51
C TYR A 39 -10.35 2.60 4.79
N ALA A 40 -9.10 2.13 4.79
CA ALA A 40 -8.80 0.73 5.07
C ALA A 40 -9.26 0.33 6.48
N ALA A 41 -9.12 1.23 7.45
CA ALA A 41 -9.59 1.00 8.81
C ALA A 41 -11.11 0.81 8.88
N GLN A 42 -11.84 1.34 7.90
CA GLN A 42 -13.28 1.14 7.77
C GLN A 42 -13.63 0.01 6.80
N ASN A 43 -12.65 -0.79 6.43
CA ASN A 43 -12.81 -1.90 5.49
C ASN A 43 -13.22 -1.46 4.08
N GLU A 44 -12.98 -0.19 3.73
CA GLU A 44 -13.22 0.32 2.37
C GLU A 44 -11.94 0.24 1.56
N PHE A 45 -11.55 -0.99 1.23
CA PHE A 45 -10.24 -1.26 0.64
C PHE A 45 -10.07 -0.72 -0.78
N LYS A 46 -11.12 -0.68 -1.57
CA LYS A 46 -11.02 -0.11 -2.93
C LYS A 46 -10.72 1.38 -2.89
N LYS A 47 -11.37 2.11 -1.98
CA LYS A 47 -11.09 3.53 -1.78
C LYS A 47 -9.69 3.73 -1.22
N ALA A 48 -9.28 2.87 -0.29
CA ALA A 48 -7.94 2.92 0.27
C ALA A 48 -6.88 2.77 -0.83
N ILE A 49 -7.05 1.80 -1.70
CA ILE A 49 -6.12 1.53 -2.79
C ILE A 49 -5.99 2.75 -3.71
N LYS A 50 -7.11 3.39 -4.02
CA LYS A 50 -7.10 4.60 -4.85
C LYS A 50 -6.19 5.68 -4.23
N HIS A 51 -6.29 5.90 -2.93
CA HIS A 51 -5.48 6.92 -2.26
C HIS A 51 -4.03 6.47 -2.09
N TYR A 52 -3.78 5.19 -1.81
CA TYR A 52 -2.41 4.70 -1.78
C TYR A 52 -1.72 4.86 -3.13
N ASN A 53 -2.45 4.60 -4.22
CA ASN A 53 -1.89 4.80 -5.56
C ASN A 53 -1.57 6.27 -5.81
N SER A 54 -2.41 7.19 -5.34
CA SER A 54 -2.13 8.63 -5.43
C SER A 54 -0.89 9.00 -4.63
N ALA A 55 -0.72 8.42 -3.43
CA ALA A 55 0.46 8.65 -2.61
C ALA A 55 1.73 8.19 -3.34
N ILE A 56 1.69 7.03 -3.94
CA ILE A 56 2.83 6.45 -4.66
C ILE A 56 3.14 7.25 -5.93
N LYS A 57 2.11 7.80 -6.58
CA LYS A 57 2.30 8.66 -7.74
C LYS A 57 3.08 9.91 -7.35
N SER A 58 2.78 10.49 -6.18
CA SER A 58 3.49 11.67 -5.68
C SER A 58 4.89 11.34 -5.17
N LEU A 59 5.06 10.15 -4.58
CA LEU A 59 6.33 9.74 -4.00
C LEU A 59 6.54 8.25 -4.28
N PRO A 60 7.12 7.90 -5.45
CA PRO A 60 7.22 6.49 -5.88
C PRO A 60 7.98 5.58 -4.93
N GLU A 61 8.98 6.10 -4.23
CA GLU A 61 9.78 5.31 -3.30
C GLU A 61 9.32 5.55 -1.86
N TYR A 62 8.06 5.19 -1.61
CA TYR A 62 7.44 5.39 -0.31
C TYR A 62 7.03 4.02 0.28
N PRO A 63 7.95 3.36 1.00
CA PRO A 63 7.68 1.99 1.49
C PRO A 63 6.43 1.86 2.34
N ILE A 64 6.13 2.87 3.17
CA ILE A 64 4.95 2.83 4.03
C ILE A 64 3.67 2.71 3.19
N ALA A 65 3.54 3.56 2.17
CA ALA A 65 2.35 3.53 1.30
C ALA A 65 2.30 2.24 0.48
N LEU A 66 3.44 1.76 0.01
CA LEU A 66 3.50 0.50 -0.74
C LEU A 66 3.08 -0.69 0.13
N ASN A 67 3.56 -0.76 1.37
CA ASN A 67 3.14 -1.82 2.29
C ASN A 67 1.63 -1.73 2.57
N ASN A 68 1.12 -0.53 2.74
CA ASN A 68 -0.32 -0.33 2.96
C ASN A 68 -1.13 -0.74 1.73
N LEU A 69 -0.65 -0.41 0.54
CA LEU A 69 -1.28 -0.82 -0.71
C LEU A 69 -1.34 -2.36 -0.81
N ALA A 70 -0.21 -3.00 -0.56
CA ALA A 70 -0.14 -4.46 -0.62
C ALA A 70 -1.10 -5.11 0.38
N SER A 71 -1.19 -4.56 1.60
CA SER A 71 -2.11 -5.05 2.61
C SER A 71 -3.56 -4.94 2.13
N ALA A 72 -3.94 -3.82 1.54
CA ALA A 72 -5.29 -3.63 1.02
C ALA A 72 -5.58 -4.58 -0.15
N GLN A 73 -4.60 -4.78 -1.04
CA GLN A 73 -4.73 -5.74 -2.14
C GLN A 73 -4.96 -7.15 -1.59
N GLN A 74 -4.23 -7.51 -0.56
CA GLN A 74 -4.39 -8.81 0.09
C GLN A 74 -5.78 -8.99 0.70
N ARG A 75 -6.33 -7.94 1.30
CA ARG A 75 -7.67 -7.97 1.86
C ARG A 75 -8.75 -8.13 0.78
N LEU A 76 -8.45 -7.72 -0.44
CA LEU A 76 -9.33 -7.95 -1.59
C LEU A 76 -9.01 -9.26 -2.30
N LEU A 77 -8.18 -10.11 -1.71
CA LEU A 77 -7.79 -11.41 -2.25
C LEU A 77 -6.98 -11.31 -3.56
N GLU A 78 -6.39 -10.15 -3.80
CA GLU A 78 -5.52 -9.92 -4.97
C GLU A 78 -4.09 -10.27 -4.60
N TYR A 79 -3.86 -11.57 -4.35
CA TYR A 79 -2.59 -12.04 -3.78
C TYR A 79 -1.39 -11.80 -4.68
N ASP A 80 -1.54 -11.97 -5.99
CA ASP A 80 -0.44 -11.76 -6.92
C ASP A 80 0.00 -10.30 -6.94
N LEU A 81 -0.98 -9.39 -6.93
CA LEU A 81 -0.70 -7.95 -6.87
C LEU A 81 -0.03 -7.59 -5.54
N ALA A 82 -0.56 -8.12 -4.44
CA ALA A 82 0.01 -7.86 -3.12
C ALA A 82 1.46 -8.31 -3.06
N TYR A 83 1.74 -9.50 -3.55
CA TYR A 83 3.09 -10.03 -3.56
C TYR A 83 4.03 -9.13 -4.38
N ALA A 84 3.60 -8.76 -5.58
CA ALA A 84 4.39 -7.88 -6.45
C ALA A 84 4.66 -6.53 -5.76
N THR A 85 3.68 -6.00 -5.05
CA THR A 85 3.82 -4.72 -4.35
C THR A 85 4.83 -4.85 -3.19
N TYR A 86 4.75 -5.93 -2.40
CA TYR A 86 5.76 -6.18 -1.36
C TYR A 86 7.15 -6.33 -1.95
N GLN A 87 7.27 -6.97 -3.11
CA GLN A 87 8.57 -7.10 -3.77
C GLN A 87 9.13 -5.74 -4.20
N LYS A 88 8.27 -4.81 -4.60
CA LYS A 88 8.70 -3.43 -4.87
C LYS A 88 9.27 -2.76 -3.63
N VAL A 89 8.66 -2.99 -2.47
CA VAL A 89 9.21 -2.47 -1.21
C VAL A 89 10.62 -2.97 -1.00
N LEU A 90 10.86 -4.26 -1.27
CA LEU A 90 12.17 -4.87 -1.04
C LEU A 90 13.23 -4.37 -2.02
N VAL A 91 12.83 -3.88 -3.19
CA VAL A 91 13.77 -3.22 -4.11
C VAL A 91 14.25 -1.89 -3.51
N ILE A 92 13.34 -1.15 -2.89
CA ILE A 92 13.64 0.16 -2.29
C ILE A 92 14.34 -0.01 -0.95
N ASP A 93 13.85 -0.93 -0.14
CA ASP A 93 14.30 -1.16 1.24
C ASP A 93 14.44 -2.66 1.47
N PRO A 94 15.59 -3.25 1.11
CA PRO A 94 15.78 -4.71 1.21
C PRO A 94 15.63 -5.29 2.61
N LYS A 95 15.73 -4.46 3.64
CA LYS A 95 15.62 -4.91 5.03
C LYS A 95 14.25 -4.62 5.63
N ASN A 96 13.28 -4.23 4.80
CA ASN A 96 11.95 -3.90 5.29
C ASN A 96 11.28 -5.14 5.90
N LYS A 97 11.10 -5.09 7.21
CA LYS A 97 10.60 -6.25 7.97
C LYS A 97 9.20 -6.68 7.56
N THR A 98 8.32 -5.72 7.33
CA THR A 98 6.94 -6.01 6.92
C THR A 98 6.92 -6.71 5.58
N ALA A 99 7.64 -6.19 4.60
CA ALA A 99 7.66 -6.76 3.26
C ALA A 99 8.28 -8.16 3.26
N ILE A 100 9.36 -8.37 4.02
CA ILE A 100 9.98 -9.70 4.15
C ILE A 100 8.98 -10.69 4.72
N LYS A 101 8.35 -10.33 5.84
CA LYS A 101 7.41 -11.23 6.52
C LYS A 101 6.21 -11.55 5.65
N LYS A 102 5.61 -10.54 5.06
CA LYS A 102 4.39 -10.71 4.26
C LYS A 102 4.67 -11.47 2.96
N SER A 103 5.80 -11.22 2.32
CA SER A 103 6.19 -11.98 1.13
C SER A 103 6.30 -13.47 1.45
N LYS A 104 6.94 -13.81 2.57
CA LYS A 104 7.08 -15.20 2.99
C LYS A 104 5.73 -15.85 3.30
N GLU A 105 4.84 -15.12 3.95
CA GLU A 105 3.49 -15.62 4.25
C GLU A 105 2.71 -15.92 2.98
N LEU A 106 2.81 -15.03 2.00
CA LEU A 106 2.12 -15.21 0.72
C LEU A 106 2.70 -16.39 -0.07
N GLU A 107 4.01 -16.56 -0.05
CA GLU A 107 4.66 -17.70 -0.69
C GLU A 107 4.16 -19.02 -0.13
N LYS A 108 4.05 -19.11 1.19
CA LYS A 108 3.55 -20.32 1.85
C LYS A 108 2.08 -20.58 1.54
N ARG A 109 1.26 -19.54 1.66
CA ARG A 109 -0.19 -19.66 1.54
C ARG A 109 -0.62 -20.18 0.18
N ASN A 110 0.03 -19.74 -0.87
CA ASN A 110 -0.41 -20.00 -2.24
C ASN A 110 0.54 -20.87 -3.04
N ASN A 111 1.51 -21.51 -2.37
CA ASN A 111 2.62 -22.16 -3.05
C ASN A 111 3.28 -21.22 -4.05
N TYR A 112 3.16 -19.92 -3.77
CA TYR A 112 3.71 -18.91 -4.64
C TYR A 112 5.22 -18.84 -4.45
N LYS A 113 5.94 -18.77 -5.55
CA LYS A 113 7.40 -18.62 -5.51
C LYS A 113 7.75 -17.32 -6.20
N PRO A 114 8.71 -16.57 -5.64
CA PRO A 114 9.14 -15.35 -6.30
C PRO A 114 9.71 -15.66 -7.67
N TYR A 115 9.42 -14.80 -8.62
CA TYR A 115 9.98 -14.94 -9.95
C TYR A 115 11.47 -14.69 -9.91
N LYS A 116 12.24 -15.66 -10.28
CA LYS A 116 13.71 -15.55 -10.33
C LYS A 116 14.26 -15.74 -11.73
N GLY A 117 13.41 -15.64 -12.72
CA GLY A 117 13.79 -15.80 -14.09
C GLY A 117 13.46 -17.17 -14.63
N ILE A 118 13.93 -17.41 -15.82
CA ILE A 118 13.57 -18.61 -16.57
C ILE A 118 13.94 -19.91 -15.86
N LYS A 119 15.09 -19.93 -15.22
CA LYS A 119 15.55 -21.17 -14.57
C LYS A 119 14.67 -21.62 -13.41
N ASP A 120 13.91 -20.73 -12.81
CA ASP A 120 12.98 -21.11 -11.75
C ASP A 120 11.74 -21.80 -12.29
N LYS A 121 11.57 -21.80 -13.59
CA LYS A 121 10.45 -22.46 -14.24
C LYS A 121 10.82 -23.85 -14.72
N GLY A 122 11.98 -24.32 -14.36
CA GLY A 122 12.43 -25.66 -14.74
C GLY A 122 12.89 -25.78 -16.16
N PHE A 123 13.22 -24.69 -16.76
CA PHE A 123 13.73 -24.73 -18.13
C PHE A 123 15.16 -25.16 -18.20
#